data_2083c2e21f5a3a1a983440d839d5fd58
#
_entry.id   2083c2e21f5a3a1a983440d839d5fd58
#
_cell.length_a   1.000
_cell.length_b   1.000
_cell.length_c   1.000
_cell.angle_alpha   90.00
_cell.angle_beta   90.00
_cell.angle_gamma   90.00
#
_symmetry.space_group_name_H-M   'P 1'
#
loop_
_entity.id
_entity.type
_entity.pdbx_description
1 polymer ?
#
loop_
_entity_poly.entity_id
_entity_poly.type
_entity_poly.pdbx_seq_one_letter_code
_entity_poly.pdbx_strand_id
1 'polypeptide(L)'
;MTVHDLEAILEQLAPACLKLGNDPIGRCIGSRNSSITKIGVALDATAAVISQCVTQGINVLVTHHPLIYSPITRLDETTGFPESAVIAAIKAGVTVLSAHTNWDCALGGINDVLAEILGIGDCRPIEPTPGTDDGKTGIGRLGRLRSPMMESDFLSRVEERLQVSVRCSERRDRMVQTIAVCGGAGESLYASIKDQADIYVTSDIRHHMFVAAYGERCTLWDAGHRETEVPGTKHLATLLSQHVSVPVTWIAEPNL
;
A
#
# COMPACT_ATOMS: atom_id res chain seq x y z
N MET A 1 -20.36 10.85 -14.14
CA MET A 1 -19.66 9.63 -13.73
C MET A 1 -20.30 9.06 -12.49
N THR A 2 -20.50 7.76 -12.43
CA THR A 2 -21.08 7.03 -11.30
C THR A 2 -20.00 6.23 -10.56
N VAL A 3 -20.34 5.71 -9.39
CA VAL A 3 -19.45 4.79 -8.65
C VAL A 3 -19.15 3.53 -9.48
N HIS A 4 -20.11 3.06 -10.29
CA HIS A 4 -19.87 1.95 -11.22
C HIS A 4 -18.76 2.25 -12.24
N ASP A 5 -18.73 3.47 -12.79
CA ASP A 5 -17.70 3.86 -13.74
C ASP A 5 -16.32 3.90 -13.06
N LEU A 6 -16.25 4.34 -11.81
CA LEU A 6 -15.02 4.32 -11.00
C LEU A 6 -14.56 2.89 -10.69
N GLU A 7 -15.51 1.99 -10.32
CA GLU A 7 -15.17 0.57 -10.11
C GLU A 7 -14.55 -0.05 -11.37
N ALA A 8 -15.04 0.30 -12.56
CA ALA A 8 -14.47 -0.18 -13.82
C ALA A 8 -13.05 0.38 -14.10
N ILE A 9 -12.78 1.62 -13.70
CA ILE A 9 -11.44 2.22 -13.80
C ILE A 9 -10.49 1.54 -12.79
N LEU A 10 -10.92 1.35 -11.54
CA LEU A 10 -10.13 0.65 -10.54
C LEU A 10 -9.82 -0.80 -10.96
N GLU A 11 -10.76 -1.50 -11.60
CA GLU A 11 -10.52 -2.84 -12.15
C GLU A 11 -9.45 -2.86 -13.24
N GLN A 12 -9.30 -1.77 -14.02
CA GLN A 12 -8.21 -1.66 -15.01
C GLN A 12 -6.85 -1.38 -14.35
N LEU A 13 -6.81 -0.55 -13.29
CA LEU A 13 -5.58 -0.17 -12.60
C LEU A 13 -5.11 -1.25 -11.61
N ALA A 14 -6.05 -1.85 -10.89
CA ALA A 14 -5.83 -2.84 -9.85
C ALA A 14 -6.84 -3.98 -9.96
N PRO A 15 -6.67 -4.89 -10.93
CA PRO A 15 -7.60 -5.98 -11.18
C PRO A 15 -7.88 -6.83 -9.95
N ALA A 16 -9.15 -7.16 -9.71
CA ALA A 16 -9.57 -7.92 -8.53
C ALA A 16 -8.98 -9.34 -8.49
N CYS A 17 -8.60 -9.90 -9.64
CA CYS A 17 -7.92 -11.21 -9.71
C CYS A 17 -6.51 -11.20 -9.11
N LEU A 18 -5.91 -10.02 -8.89
CA LEU A 18 -4.57 -9.88 -8.28
C LEU A 18 -4.60 -9.89 -6.75
N LYS A 19 -5.77 -9.81 -6.13
CA LYS A 19 -5.88 -9.78 -4.65
C LYS A 19 -5.36 -11.05 -4.01
N LEU A 20 -4.82 -10.92 -2.81
CA LEU A 20 -4.34 -12.05 -2.02
C LEU A 20 -5.50 -12.69 -1.23
N GLY A 21 -5.71 -13.98 -1.43
CA GLY A 21 -6.70 -14.75 -0.68
C GLY A 21 -8.12 -14.13 -0.71
N ASN A 22 -8.72 -13.99 0.47
CA ASN A 22 -10.07 -13.45 0.65
C ASN A 22 -10.09 -11.95 1.00
N ASP A 23 -9.10 -11.20 0.53
CA ASP A 23 -8.99 -9.76 0.79
C ASP A 23 -10.29 -9.02 0.41
N PRO A 24 -10.90 -8.23 1.32
CA PRO A 24 -12.18 -7.56 1.09
C PRO A 24 -12.03 -6.23 0.32
N ILE A 25 -11.47 -6.28 -0.89
CA ILE A 25 -11.31 -5.13 -1.78
C ILE A 25 -12.65 -4.63 -2.35
N GLY A 26 -12.64 -3.44 -2.93
CA GLY A 26 -13.78 -2.84 -3.61
C GLY A 26 -14.67 -2.04 -2.67
N ARG A 27 -15.94 -1.88 -3.04
CA ARG A 27 -16.87 -1.00 -2.32
C ARG A 27 -17.45 -1.68 -1.08
N CYS A 28 -17.20 -1.10 0.09
CA CYS A 28 -17.76 -1.57 1.36
C CYS A 28 -18.94 -0.72 1.87
N ILE A 29 -19.06 0.57 1.45
CA ILE A 29 -20.15 1.49 1.82
C ILE A 29 -20.63 2.23 0.58
N GLY A 30 -21.93 2.50 0.50
CA GLY A 30 -22.56 3.33 -0.53
C GLY A 30 -23.20 2.55 -1.67
N SER A 31 -23.69 3.26 -2.69
CA SER A 31 -24.42 2.70 -3.82
C SER A 31 -23.59 2.79 -5.12
N ARG A 32 -23.63 1.72 -5.91
CA ARG A 32 -23.00 1.65 -7.23
C ARG A 32 -23.50 2.70 -8.21
N ASN A 33 -24.77 3.09 -8.06
CA ASN A 33 -25.45 4.04 -8.96
C ASN A 33 -25.29 5.51 -8.53
N SER A 34 -24.62 5.78 -7.41
CA SER A 34 -24.40 7.15 -6.94
C SER A 34 -23.54 7.95 -7.91
N SER A 35 -23.95 9.20 -8.17
CA SER A 35 -23.15 10.15 -8.92
C SER A 35 -21.96 10.61 -8.12
N ILE A 36 -20.80 10.71 -8.77
CA ILE A 36 -19.56 11.21 -8.16
C ILE A 36 -19.41 12.69 -8.46
N THR A 37 -19.18 13.49 -7.43
CA THR A 37 -18.87 14.93 -7.53
C THR A 37 -17.39 15.20 -7.34
N LYS A 38 -16.77 14.51 -6.39
CA LYS A 38 -15.33 14.62 -6.08
C LYS A 38 -14.84 13.35 -5.41
N ILE A 39 -13.64 12.91 -5.76
CA ILE A 39 -12.99 11.71 -5.21
C ILE A 39 -11.89 12.14 -4.23
N GLY A 40 -11.88 11.53 -3.04
CA GLY A 40 -10.74 11.51 -2.13
C GLY A 40 -9.96 10.21 -2.29
N VAL A 41 -8.64 10.26 -2.09
CA VAL A 41 -7.79 9.07 -1.96
C VAL A 41 -7.01 9.20 -0.66
N ALA A 42 -6.98 8.14 0.15
CA ALA A 42 -6.26 8.09 1.44
C ALA A 42 -5.68 6.70 1.67
N LEU A 43 -4.80 6.56 2.65
CA LEU A 43 -4.34 5.24 3.10
C LEU A 43 -5.46 4.52 3.85
N ASP A 44 -6.03 5.17 4.86
CA ASP A 44 -7.09 4.65 5.74
C ASP A 44 -8.38 5.47 5.67
N ALA A 45 -9.53 4.83 5.89
CA ALA A 45 -10.82 5.50 6.00
C ALA A 45 -11.17 5.79 7.48
N THR A 46 -10.35 6.58 8.17
CA THR A 46 -10.62 6.96 9.56
C THR A 46 -11.79 7.96 9.65
N ALA A 47 -12.40 8.11 10.83
CA ALA A 47 -13.44 9.13 11.06
C ALA A 47 -12.91 10.54 10.77
N ALA A 48 -11.63 10.81 11.03
CA ALA A 48 -10.98 12.08 10.71
C ALA A 48 -10.87 12.30 9.20
N VAL A 49 -10.52 11.27 8.43
CA VAL A 49 -10.48 11.31 6.95
C VAL A 49 -11.89 11.52 6.38
N ILE A 50 -12.90 10.84 6.92
CA ILE A 50 -14.31 11.05 6.52
C ILE A 50 -14.75 12.50 6.80
N SER A 51 -14.37 13.07 7.95
CA SER A 51 -14.64 14.48 8.26
C SER A 51 -13.98 15.44 7.27
N GLN A 52 -12.76 15.15 6.83
CA GLN A 52 -12.08 15.92 5.77
C GLN A 52 -12.83 15.77 4.43
N CYS A 53 -13.34 14.58 4.11
CA CYS A 53 -14.17 14.39 2.91
C CYS A 53 -15.38 15.33 2.91
N VAL A 54 -16.12 15.39 4.02
CA VAL A 54 -17.28 16.29 4.18
C VAL A 54 -16.88 17.75 3.97
N THR A 55 -15.83 18.20 4.66
CA THR A 55 -15.35 19.59 4.58
C THR A 55 -14.93 19.99 3.16
N GLN A 56 -14.40 19.04 2.40
CA GLN A 56 -13.91 19.28 1.03
C GLN A 56 -14.94 18.95 -0.07
N GLY A 57 -16.17 18.58 0.28
CA GLY A 57 -17.23 18.20 -0.67
C GLY A 57 -16.94 16.91 -1.43
N ILE A 58 -16.17 16.01 -0.84
CA ILE A 58 -15.84 14.69 -1.38
C ILE A 58 -16.97 13.73 -1.00
N ASN A 59 -17.57 13.06 -1.99
CA ASN A 59 -18.63 12.10 -1.77
C ASN A 59 -18.22 10.64 -2.09
N VAL A 60 -17.00 10.44 -2.59
CA VAL A 60 -16.42 9.10 -2.79
C VAL A 60 -14.99 9.10 -2.26
N LEU A 61 -14.66 8.14 -1.41
CA LEU A 61 -13.33 7.90 -0.87
C LEU A 61 -12.80 6.56 -1.37
N VAL A 62 -11.63 6.57 -1.99
CA VAL A 62 -10.87 5.37 -2.33
C VAL A 62 -9.72 5.26 -1.33
N THR A 63 -9.63 4.14 -0.62
CA THR A 63 -8.55 3.89 0.33
C THR A 63 -7.69 2.71 -0.13
N HIS A 64 -6.45 2.66 0.37
CA HIS A 64 -5.67 1.45 0.26
C HIS A 64 -6.25 0.38 1.19
N HIS A 65 -6.27 0.64 2.48
CA HIS A 65 -6.80 -0.31 3.45
C HIS A 65 -8.32 -0.41 3.39
N PRO A 66 -8.88 -1.64 3.43
CA PRO A 66 -10.32 -1.84 3.56
C PRO A 66 -10.84 -1.33 4.91
N LEU A 67 -11.85 -0.44 4.89
CA LEU A 67 -12.47 0.03 6.12
C LEU A 67 -13.11 -1.11 6.92
N ILE A 68 -13.68 -2.10 6.23
CA ILE A 68 -14.28 -3.29 6.84
C ILE A 68 -13.43 -4.50 6.43
N TYR A 69 -12.40 -4.80 7.20
CA TYR A 69 -11.55 -5.96 6.97
C TYR A 69 -12.17 -7.27 7.49
N SER A 70 -12.82 -7.20 8.63
CA SER A 70 -13.54 -8.32 9.24
C SER A 70 -15.02 -7.99 9.41
N PRO A 71 -15.94 -8.97 9.42
CA PRO A 71 -17.35 -8.72 9.60
C PRO A 71 -17.66 -7.96 10.88
N ILE A 72 -18.39 -6.84 10.75
CA ILE A 72 -18.87 -6.06 11.88
C ILE A 72 -20.19 -6.63 12.35
N THR A 73 -20.29 -6.99 13.61
CA THR A 73 -21.49 -7.59 14.21
C THR A 73 -22.40 -6.57 14.90
N ARG A 74 -21.87 -5.38 15.23
CA ARG A 74 -22.60 -4.30 15.90
C ARG A 74 -22.05 -2.95 15.48
N LEU A 75 -22.91 -2.00 15.21
CA LEU A 75 -22.56 -0.60 14.99
C LEU A 75 -22.98 0.23 16.19
N ASP A 76 -22.01 0.87 16.85
CA ASP A 76 -22.20 1.72 18.02
C ASP A 76 -21.27 2.92 17.90
N GLU A 77 -21.78 4.14 18.01
CA GLU A 77 -21.01 5.38 17.87
C GLU A 77 -19.93 5.55 18.95
N THR A 78 -20.09 4.85 20.07
CA THR A 78 -19.12 4.90 21.19
C THR A 78 -17.97 3.92 21.05
N THR A 79 -18.05 2.98 20.06
CA THR A 79 -16.91 2.11 19.71
C THR A 79 -15.88 2.89 18.89
N GLY A 80 -14.64 2.40 18.92
CA GLY A 80 -13.55 2.98 18.16
C GLY A 80 -13.60 2.64 16.66
N PHE A 81 -12.44 2.62 16.02
CA PHE A 81 -12.28 2.14 14.65
C PHE A 81 -12.44 0.61 14.60
N PRO A 82 -13.10 0.02 13.56
CA PRO A 82 -13.62 0.70 12.37
C PRO A 82 -15.07 1.22 12.48
N GLU A 83 -15.86 0.84 13.50
CA GLU A 83 -17.30 1.09 13.60
C GLU A 83 -17.62 2.59 13.56
N SER A 84 -16.86 3.41 14.27
CA SER A 84 -17.04 4.88 14.27
C SER A 84 -16.86 5.49 12.89
N ALA A 85 -15.91 5.00 12.11
CA ALA A 85 -15.66 5.45 10.74
C ALA A 85 -16.76 4.98 9.77
N VAL A 86 -17.25 3.75 9.93
CA VAL A 86 -18.41 3.24 9.16
C VAL A 86 -19.65 4.11 9.39
N ILE A 87 -19.96 4.41 10.66
CA ILE A 87 -21.10 5.26 11.02
C ILE A 87 -20.90 6.67 10.45
N ALA A 88 -19.70 7.24 10.55
CA ALA A 88 -19.38 8.55 10.01
C ALA A 88 -19.58 8.60 8.48
N ALA A 89 -19.11 7.59 7.75
CA ALA A 89 -19.25 7.50 6.30
C ALA A 89 -20.72 7.39 5.88
N ILE A 90 -21.52 6.55 6.57
CA ILE A 90 -22.94 6.39 6.31
C ILE A 90 -23.70 7.69 6.56
N LYS A 91 -23.48 8.36 7.71
CA LYS A 91 -24.12 9.63 8.07
C LYS A 91 -23.74 10.76 7.09
N ALA A 92 -22.50 10.76 6.61
CA ALA A 92 -22.02 11.75 5.66
C ALA A 92 -22.45 11.48 4.21
N GLY A 93 -22.99 10.29 3.91
CA GLY A 93 -23.30 9.88 2.54
C GLY A 93 -22.04 9.66 1.69
N VAL A 94 -20.88 9.38 2.32
CA VAL A 94 -19.61 9.10 1.63
C VAL A 94 -19.56 7.63 1.24
N THR A 95 -19.41 7.37 -0.05
CA THR A 95 -19.12 6.01 -0.57
C THR A 95 -17.66 5.68 -0.31
N VAL A 96 -17.36 4.47 0.20
CA VAL A 96 -15.99 4.01 0.48
C VAL A 96 -15.69 2.76 -0.33
N LEU A 97 -14.55 2.82 -1.06
CA LEU A 97 -13.97 1.70 -1.82
C LEU A 97 -12.53 1.50 -1.37
N SER A 98 -12.01 0.26 -1.52
CA SER A 98 -10.59 -0.02 -1.29
C SER A 98 -9.93 -0.69 -2.49
N ALA A 99 -8.66 -0.33 -2.74
CA ALA A 99 -7.72 -1.02 -3.61
C ALA A 99 -6.51 -1.39 -2.75
N HIS A 100 -6.52 -2.61 -2.23
CA HIS A 100 -5.58 -3.11 -1.21
C HIS A 100 -4.54 -4.05 -1.85
N THR A 101 -4.55 -5.33 -1.52
CA THR A 101 -3.55 -6.27 -2.03
C THR A 101 -3.58 -6.43 -3.55
N ASN A 102 -4.69 -6.15 -4.21
CA ASN A 102 -4.74 -6.06 -5.67
C ASN A 102 -3.91 -4.87 -6.21
N TRP A 103 -3.83 -3.74 -5.47
CA TRP A 103 -2.97 -2.62 -5.82
C TRP A 103 -1.50 -2.87 -5.44
N ASP A 104 -1.24 -3.65 -4.36
CA ASP A 104 0.12 -4.12 -4.04
C ASP A 104 0.70 -4.99 -5.15
N CYS A 105 -0.12 -5.83 -5.76
CA CYS A 105 0.29 -6.80 -6.78
C CYS A 105 0.29 -6.23 -8.20
N ALA A 106 -0.43 -5.13 -8.45
CA ALA A 106 -0.60 -4.54 -9.78
C ALA A 106 0.71 -3.93 -10.33
N LEU A 107 0.80 -3.87 -11.65
CA LEU A 107 1.83 -3.06 -12.33
C LEU A 107 1.59 -1.58 -12.05
N GLY A 108 2.66 -0.86 -11.68
CA GLY A 108 2.60 0.53 -11.27
C GLY A 108 1.95 0.75 -9.90
N GLY A 109 1.66 -0.34 -9.17
CA GLY A 109 1.09 -0.30 -7.83
C GLY A 109 2.09 0.02 -6.72
N ILE A 110 1.71 -0.23 -5.47
CA ILE A 110 2.48 0.11 -4.27
C ILE A 110 3.95 -0.30 -4.40
N ASN A 111 4.20 -1.56 -4.76
CA ASN A 111 5.53 -2.14 -4.75
C ASN A 111 6.41 -1.65 -5.90
N ASP A 112 5.84 -1.32 -7.07
CA ASP A 112 6.59 -0.72 -8.18
C ASP A 112 7.00 0.71 -7.84
N VAL A 113 6.08 1.49 -7.27
CA VAL A 113 6.36 2.87 -6.82
C VAL A 113 7.43 2.88 -5.72
N LEU A 114 7.33 1.97 -4.74
CA LEU A 114 8.33 1.84 -3.68
C LEU A 114 9.72 1.51 -4.25
N ALA A 115 9.79 0.54 -5.17
CA ALA A 115 11.04 0.20 -5.84
C ALA A 115 11.63 1.39 -6.63
N GLU A 116 10.79 2.12 -7.38
CA GLU A 116 11.21 3.29 -8.16
C GLU A 116 11.81 4.39 -7.28
N ILE A 117 11.13 4.75 -6.17
CA ILE A 117 11.59 5.82 -5.26
C ILE A 117 12.93 5.45 -4.63
N LEU A 118 13.17 4.18 -4.35
CA LEU A 118 14.42 3.70 -3.78
C LEU A 118 15.52 3.49 -4.82
N GLY A 119 15.20 3.65 -6.12
CA GLY A 119 16.15 3.52 -7.23
C GLY A 119 16.48 2.08 -7.58
N ILE A 120 15.52 1.17 -7.40
CA ILE A 120 15.64 -0.25 -7.70
C ILE A 120 15.03 -0.47 -9.10
N GLY A 121 15.81 -1.01 -10.01
CA GLY A 121 15.38 -1.36 -11.37
C GLY A 121 15.38 -2.86 -11.61
N ASP A 122 15.02 -3.25 -12.86
CA ASP A 122 14.95 -4.65 -13.30
C ASP A 122 14.14 -5.53 -12.34
N CYS A 123 12.99 -5.01 -11.90
CA CYS A 123 12.17 -5.62 -10.88
C CYS A 123 11.33 -6.79 -11.42
N ARG A 124 11.22 -7.83 -10.60
CA ARG A 124 10.22 -8.90 -10.73
C ARG A 124 9.46 -9.05 -9.42
N PRO A 125 8.25 -9.61 -9.42
CA PRO A 125 7.56 -9.95 -8.18
C PRO A 125 8.40 -10.89 -7.31
N ILE A 126 8.32 -10.75 -5.99
CA ILE A 126 8.86 -11.74 -5.06
C ILE A 126 8.05 -13.03 -5.21
N GLU A 127 6.73 -12.92 -5.13
CA GLU A 127 5.80 -14.00 -5.41
C GLU A 127 4.82 -13.55 -6.52
N PRO A 128 4.91 -14.15 -7.72
CA PRO A 128 3.98 -13.86 -8.81
C PRO A 128 2.54 -14.23 -8.44
N THR A 129 1.56 -13.46 -8.94
CA THR A 129 0.15 -13.80 -8.77
C THR A 129 -0.17 -15.10 -9.54
N PRO A 130 -0.74 -16.12 -8.89
CA PRO A 130 -1.12 -17.35 -9.55
C PRO A 130 -2.13 -17.12 -10.68
N GLY A 131 -1.92 -17.76 -11.83
CA GLY A 131 -2.83 -17.66 -12.98
C GLY A 131 -2.64 -16.42 -13.84
N THR A 132 -1.64 -15.58 -13.58
CA THR A 132 -1.19 -14.53 -14.50
C THR A 132 0.10 -15.00 -15.18
N ASP A 133 0.10 -15.06 -16.51
CA ASP A 133 1.26 -15.51 -17.28
C ASP A 133 2.23 -14.37 -17.65
N ASP A 134 2.02 -13.16 -17.11
CA ASP A 134 2.81 -11.98 -17.45
C ASP A 134 4.17 -11.91 -16.74
N GLY A 135 4.36 -12.68 -15.65
CA GLY A 135 5.56 -12.67 -14.81
C GLY A 135 5.89 -11.33 -14.17
N LYS A 136 4.96 -10.37 -14.21
CA LYS A 136 5.14 -8.98 -13.79
C LYS A 136 4.25 -8.59 -12.63
N THR A 137 3.05 -9.19 -12.51
CA THR A 137 2.11 -8.95 -11.42
C THR A 137 2.38 -9.91 -10.26
N GLY A 138 2.22 -9.43 -9.03
CA GLY A 138 2.44 -10.21 -7.80
C GLY A 138 2.95 -9.34 -6.66
N ILE A 139 3.06 -9.95 -5.49
CA ILE A 139 3.40 -9.23 -4.26
C ILE A 139 4.91 -8.98 -4.14
N GLY A 140 5.26 -7.79 -3.64
CA GLY A 140 6.63 -7.33 -3.46
C GLY A 140 7.39 -7.17 -4.76
N ARG A 141 8.62 -6.65 -4.67
CA ARG A 141 9.55 -6.55 -5.81
C ARG A 141 10.95 -6.97 -5.39
N LEU A 142 11.61 -7.74 -6.24
CA LEU A 142 13.04 -8.05 -6.16
C LEU A 142 13.71 -7.48 -7.40
N GLY A 143 14.69 -6.61 -7.19
CA GLY A 143 15.37 -5.93 -8.29
C GLY A 143 16.82 -5.55 -7.94
N ARG A 144 17.42 -4.68 -8.73
CA ARG A 144 18.82 -4.29 -8.58
C ARG A 144 19.00 -2.77 -8.59
N LEU A 145 19.88 -2.30 -7.75
CA LEU A 145 20.42 -0.94 -7.88
C LEU A 145 21.25 -0.85 -9.17
N ARG A 146 21.17 0.29 -9.84
CA ARG A 146 21.93 0.54 -11.10
C ARG A 146 23.43 0.25 -10.94
N SER A 147 23.99 0.55 -9.76
CA SER A 147 25.37 0.24 -9.40
C SER A 147 25.40 -0.20 -7.93
N PRO A 148 26.32 -1.11 -7.54
CA PRO A 148 26.53 -1.41 -6.14
C PRO A 148 26.84 -0.14 -5.34
N MET A 149 26.36 -0.07 -4.09
CA MET A 149 26.65 1.03 -3.17
C MET A 149 26.83 0.50 -1.75
N MET A 150 27.39 1.33 -0.87
CA MET A 150 27.53 0.95 0.54
C MET A 150 26.15 0.78 1.18
N GLU A 151 26.01 -0.22 2.05
CA GLU A 151 24.76 -0.48 2.79
C GLU A 151 24.33 0.76 3.60
N SER A 152 25.28 1.49 4.18
CA SER A 152 25.04 2.76 4.89
C SER A 152 24.46 3.86 3.99
N ASP A 153 24.91 3.94 2.74
CA ASP A 153 24.41 4.95 1.79
C ASP A 153 22.99 4.59 1.31
N PHE A 154 22.74 3.28 1.12
CA PHE A 154 21.38 2.83 0.80
C PHE A 154 20.43 3.02 1.98
N LEU A 155 20.87 2.80 3.23
CA LEU A 155 20.08 3.11 4.42
C LEU A 155 19.70 4.59 4.47
N SER A 156 20.69 5.48 4.29
CA SER A 156 20.44 6.93 4.26
C SER A 156 19.43 7.31 3.15
N ARG A 157 19.54 6.67 1.98
CA ARG A 157 18.56 6.86 0.89
C ARG A 157 17.14 6.45 1.30
N VAL A 158 16.97 5.27 1.93
CA VAL A 158 15.65 4.80 2.37
C VAL A 158 15.07 5.77 3.40
N GLU A 159 15.86 6.15 4.41
CA GLU A 159 15.43 7.09 5.45
C GLU A 159 15.06 8.47 4.88
N GLU A 160 15.84 8.99 3.93
CA GLU A 160 15.55 10.26 3.26
C GLU A 160 14.30 10.18 2.38
N ARG A 161 14.17 9.15 1.56
CA ARG A 161 13.07 9.03 0.59
C ARG A 161 11.73 8.74 1.24
N LEU A 162 11.72 7.94 2.29
CA LEU A 162 10.52 7.57 3.02
C LEU A 162 10.26 8.47 4.25
N GLN A 163 11.20 9.34 4.62
CA GLN A 163 11.11 10.24 5.79
C GLN A 163 10.87 9.45 7.09
N VAL A 164 11.63 8.37 7.28
CA VAL A 164 11.49 7.42 8.38
C VAL A 164 12.86 7.10 8.99
N SER A 165 12.87 6.61 10.21
CA SER A 165 14.06 5.97 10.80
C SER A 165 13.91 4.46 10.69
N VAL A 166 14.83 3.82 9.97
CA VAL A 166 14.76 2.39 9.64
C VAL A 166 15.32 1.55 10.77
N ARG A 167 14.58 0.53 11.19
CA ARG A 167 15.04 -0.49 12.11
C ARG A 167 15.60 -1.69 11.35
N CYS A 168 16.90 -1.97 11.51
CA CYS A 168 17.59 -3.04 10.80
C CYS A 168 17.81 -4.27 11.71
N SER A 169 17.76 -5.48 11.15
CA SER A 169 18.20 -6.71 11.86
C SER A 169 19.68 -6.66 12.19
N GLU A 170 20.46 -6.08 11.29
CA GLU A 170 21.89 -5.88 11.42
C GLU A 170 22.32 -4.73 10.51
N ARG A 171 23.40 -4.02 10.84
CA ARG A 171 24.07 -3.06 9.96
C ARG A 171 25.44 -3.59 9.62
N ARG A 172 25.80 -3.59 8.33
CA ARG A 172 27.05 -4.16 7.84
C ARG A 172 27.83 -3.17 6.98
N ASP A 173 29.14 -3.26 7.09
CA ASP A 173 30.06 -2.51 6.21
C ASP A 173 30.32 -3.35 4.95
N ARG A 174 29.40 -3.27 3.98
CA ARG A 174 29.46 -4.02 2.72
C ARG A 174 28.79 -3.29 1.57
N MET A 175 29.17 -3.69 0.35
CA MET A 175 28.45 -3.31 -0.87
C MET A 175 27.18 -4.13 -1.03
N VAL A 176 26.09 -3.47 -1.44
CA VAL A 176 24.79 -4.08 -1.73
C VAL A 176 24.33 -3.70 -3.12
N GLN A 177 23.58 -4.57 -3.78
CA GLN A 177 23.04 -4.31 -5.10
C GLN A 177 21.66 -4.94 -5.32
N THR A 178 21.42 -6.13 -4.79
CA THR A 178 20.15 -6.84 -4.99
C THR A 178 19.23 -6.53 -3.82
N ILE A 179 18.13 -5.83 -4.10
CA ILE A 179 17.21 -5.32 -3.09
C ILE A 179 15.82 -5.91 -3.31
N ALA A 180 15.20 -6.36 -2.22
CA ALA A 180 13.81 -6.71 -2.18
C ALA A 180 13.02 -5.64 -1.43
N VAL A 181 11.78 -5.37 -1.86
CA VAL A 181 10.85 -4.45 -1.18
C VAL A 181 9.45 -5.05 -1.12
N CYS A 182 8.73 -4.75 -0.06
CA CYS A 182 7.29 -4.95 0.04
C CYS A 182 6.70 -3.85 0.92
N GLY A 183 5.75 -3.08 0.38
CA GLY A 183 4.97 -2.12 1.16
C GLY A 183 4.14 -2.83 2.22
N GLY A 184 3.92 -2.17 3.35
CA GLY A 184 3.18 -2.72 4.46
C GLY A 184 3.80 -3.96 5.10
N ALA A 185 2.98 -4.86 5.61
CA ALA A 185 3.37 -6.03 6.39
C ALA A 185 3.87 -7.19 5.51
N GLY A 186 5.11 -7.12 5.02
CA GLY A 186 5.71 -8.12 4.14
C GLY A 186 6.58 -9.17 4.82
N GLU A 187 6.53 -9.31 6.16
CA GLU A 187 7.40 -10.23 6.91
C GLU A 187 7.39 -11.68 6.36
N SER A 188 6.23 -12.17 5.93
CA SER A 188 6.06 -13.54 5.43
C SER A 188 6.88 -13.85 4.18
N LEU A 189 7.21 -12.86 3.37
CA LEU A 189 7.99 -13.02 2.14
C LEU A 189 9.49 -13.20 2.39
N TYR A 190 9.97 -12.96 3.61
CA TYR A 190 11.40 -13.03 3.92
C TYR A 190 12.00 -14.40 3.57
N ALA A 191 11.29 -15.48 3.86
CA ALA A 191 11.75 -16.84 3.57
C ALA A 191 12.01 -17.08 2.07
N SER A 192 11.20 -16.46 1.20
CA SER A 192 11.30 -16.60 -0.27
C SER A 192 12.50 -15.84 -0.87
N ILE A 193 13.04 -14.81 -0.16
CA ILE A 193 14.03 -13.90 -0.74
C ILE A 193 15.36 -13.83 0.02
N LYS A 194 15.47 -14.38 1.21
CA LYS A 194 16.65 -14.25 2.09
C LYS A 194 17.98 -14.71 1.45
N ASP A 195 17.91 -15.69 0.55
CA ASP A 195 19.09 -16.21 -0.17
C ASP A 195 19.34 -15.49 -1.50
N GLN A 196 18.43 -14.59 -1.92
CA GLN A 196 18.47 -13.90 -3.21
C GLN A 196 18.82 -12.42 -3.09
N ALA A 197 18.36 -11.75 -2.03
CA ALA A 197 18.57 -10.32 -1.79
C ALA A 197 19.75 -10.06 -0.85
N ASP A 198 20.32 -8.85 -0.93
CA ASP A 198 21.24 -8.33 0.08
C ASP A 198 20.47 -7.65 1.21
N ILE A 199 19.40 -6.93 0.86
CA ILE A 199 18.50 -6.21 1.79
C ILE A 199 17.06 -6.48 1.42
N TYR A 200 16.20 -6.63 2.43
CA TYR A 200 14.75 -6.62 2.29
C TYR A 200 14.13 -5.49 3.10
N VAL A 201 13.48 -4.54 2.42
CA VAL A 201 12.78 -3.40 3.02
C VAL A 201 11.28 -3.68 3.05
N THR A 202 10.68 -3.66 4.25
CA THR A 202 9.24 -3.88 4.48
C THR A 202 8.84 -3.25 5.81
N SER A 203 7.74 -3.69 6.44
CA SER A 203 7.31 -3.21 7.76
C SER A 203 6.65 -4.29 8.63
N ASP A 204 6.22 -3.89 9.83
CA ASP A 204 5.51 -4.73 10.81
C ASP A 204 6.26 -6.00 11.19
N ILE A 205 7.57 -5.89 11.28
CA ILE A 205 8.46 -7.01 11.53
C ILE A 205 8.48 -7.35 13.02
N ARG A 206 8.08 -8.58 13.34
CA ARG A 206 8.12 -9.10 14.71
C ARG A 206 9.55 -9.32 15.19
N HIS A 207 9.77 -9.14 16.49
CA HIS A 207 11.11 -9.23 17.11
C HIS A 207 11.87 -10.52 16.73
N HIS A 208 11.21 -11.68 16.78
CA HIS A 208 11.86 -12.96 16.47
C HIS A 208 12.37 -13.06 15.02
N MET A 209 11.77 -12.31 14.08
CA MET A 209 12.23 -12.27 12.70
C MET A 209 13.53 -11.47 12.56
N PHE A 210 13.70 -10.39 13.34
CA PHE A 210 15.00 -9.70 13.42
C PHE A 210 16.09 -10.62 13.96
N VAL A 211 15.75 -11.44 14.97
CA VAL A 211 16.70 -12.44 15.51
C VAL A 211 17.02 -13.52 14.48
N ALA A 212 16.02 -14.00 13.73
CA ALA A 212 16.21 -15.00 12.69
C ALA A 212 17.01 -14.48 11.48
N ALA A 213 16.89 -13.18 11.18
CA ALA A 213 17.62 -12.53 10.09
C ALA A 213 19.05 -12.09 10.49
N TYR A 214 19.39 -12.15 11.79
CA TYR A 214 20.73 -11.79 12.25
C TYR A 214 21.78 -12.80 11.76
N GLY A 215 22.82 -12.32 11.11
CA GLY A 215 23.86 -13.15 10.52
C GLY A 215 23.51 -13.76 9.16
N GLU A 216 22.27 -13.68 8.70
CA GLU A 216 21.85 -14.16 7.39
C GLU A 216 22.36 -13.25 6.25
N ARG A 217 22.41 -13.75 5.02
CA ARG A 217 22.83 -12.97 3.85
C ARG A 217 22.01 -11.69 3.69
N CYS A 218 20.69 -11.82 3.73
CA CYS A 218 19.74 -10.72 3.56
C CYS A 218 19.47 -10.03 4.89
N THR A 219 19.84 -8.76 5.02
CA THR A 219 19.44 -7.95 6.16
C THR A 219 17.98 -7.51 6.02
N LEU A 220 17.23 -7.61 7.11
CA LEU A 220 15.81 -7.29 7.16
C LEU A 220 15.62 -5.89 7.76
N TRP A 221 14.92 -5.00 7.02
CA TRP A 221 14.74 -3.59 7.36
C TRP A 221 13.26 -3.25 7.49
N ASP A 222 12.87 -2.72 8.66
CA ASP A 222 11.55 -2.18 8.93
C ASP A 222 11.57 -0.67 8.67
N ALA A 223 10.89 -0.24 7.61
CA ALA A 223 10.83 1.14 7.15
C ALA A 223 9.44 1.79 7.36
N GLY A 224 8.62 1.21 8.25
CA GLY A 224 7.29 1.72 8.58
C GLY A 224 6.22 1.34 7.56
N HIS A 225 5.06 0.93 8.07
CA HIS A 225 3.93 0.48 7.26
C HIS A 225 3.45 1.62 6.35
N ARG A 226 3.05 2.71 6.99
CA ARG A 226 2.53 3.90 6.31
C ARG A 226 3.54 4.49 5.31
N GLU A 227 4.79 4.58 5.70
CA GLU A 227 5.85 5.20 4.91
C GLU A 227 6.15 4.40 3.64
N THR A 228 6.00 3.08 3.68
CA THR A 228 6.21 2.21 2.52
C THR A 228 5.00 2.18 1.56
N GLU A 229 3.78 2.52 2.01
CA GLU A 229 2.56 2.44 1.20
C GLU A 229 2.04 3.80 0.72
N VAL A 230 2.20 4.89 1.51
CA VAL A 230 1.71 6.23 1.15
C VAL A 230 2.17 6.68 -0.23
N PRO A 231 3.42 6.49 -0.65
CA PRO A 231 3.84 6.88 -2.00
C PRO A 231 3.02 6.25 -3.11
N GLY A 232 2.79 4.93 -3.05
CA GLY A 232 1.99 4.21 -4.05
C GLY A 232 0.50 4.55 -3.99
N THR A 233 -0.02 4.87 -2.79
CA THR A 233 -1.40 5.34 -2.63
C THR A 233 -1.58 6.75 -3.21
N LYS A 234 -0.60 7.65 -3.04
CA LYS A 234 -0.58 8.96 -3.73
C LYS A 234 -0.49 8.81 -5.24
N HIS A 235 0.26 7.82 -5.72
CA HIS A 235 0.35 7.53 -7.14
C HIS A 235 -1.01 7.08 -7.70
N LEU A 236 -1.79 6.29 -6.97
CA LEU A 236 -3.16 5.94 -7.34
C LEU A 236 -4.05 7.19 -7.51
N ALA A 237 -3.92 8.18 -6.61
CA ALA A 237 -4.65 9.45 -6.77
C ALA A 237 -4.27 10.17 -8.07
N THR A 238 -3.00 10.17 -8.42
CA THR A 238 -2.49 10.75 -9.67
C THR A 238 -3.06 10.01 -10.88
N LEU A 239 -3.01 8.69 -10.90
CA LEU A 239 -3.58 7.88 -11.99
C LEU A 239 -5.09 8.10 -12.12
N LEU A 240 -5.83 8.06 -11.01
CA LEU A 240 -7.27 8.33 -11.04
C LEU A 240 -7.56 9.70 -11.65
N SER A 241 -6.79 10.74 -11.32
CA SER A 241 -6.99 12.08 -11.88
C SER A 241 -6.83 12.15 -13.41
N GLN A 242 -6.11 11.19 -14.00
CA GLN A 242 -5.93 11.08 -15.46
C GLN A 242 -7.06 10.31 -16.14
N HIS A 243 -7.81 9.48 -15.41
CA HIS A 243 -8.83 8.59 -15.95
C HIS A 243 -10.27 9.06 -15.67
N VAL A 244 -10.47 10.04 -14.78
CA VAL A 244 -11.79 10.52 -14.39
C VAL A 244 -12.01 11.98 -14.78
N SER A 245 -13.28 12.37 -14.98
CA SER A 245 -13.66 13.76 -15.32
C SER A 245 -14.00 14.63 -14.10
N VAL A 246 -13.93 14.08 -12.90
CA VAL A 246 -14.22 14.77 -11.63
C VAL A 246 -12.92 15.05 -10.87
N PRO A 247 -12.88 16.06 -9.99
CA PRO A 247 -11.68 16.33 -9.19
C PRO A 247 -11.29 15.15 -8.31
N VAL A 248 -9.98 14.86 -8.24
CA VAL A 248 -9.38 13.88 -7.33
C VAL A 248 -8.45 14.62 -6.36
N THR A 249 -8.52 14.28 -5.07
CA THR A 249 -7.71 14.92 -4.03
C THR A 249 -7.09 13.83 -3.14
N TRP A 250 -5.77 13.89 -2.95
CA TRP A 250 -5.11 13.13 -1.89
C TRP A 250 -5.49 13.73 -0.52
N ILE A 251 -5.89 12.90 0.41
CA ILE A 251 -6.21 13.29 1.79
C ILE A 251 -5.08 12.77 2.68
N ALA A 252 -4.34 13.71 3.24
CA ALA A 252 -3.32 13.37 4.23
C ALA A 252 -4.01 13.03 5.56
N GLU A 253 -3.64 11.90 6.12
CA GLU A 253 -4.05 11.52 7.46
C GLU A 253 -3.26 12.31 8.50
N PRO A 254 -3.87 12.62 9.65
CA PRO A 254 -3.08 13.12 10.78
C PRO A 254 -2.00 12.08 11.12
N ASN A 255 -0.82 12.53 11.50
CA ASN A 255 0.26 11.65 11.95
C ASN A 255 -0.25 10.79 13.11
N LEU A 256 -0.24 9.49 12.91
CA LEU A 256 -0.54 8.48 13.93
C LEU A 256 0.71 8.20 14.74
#